data_747679dbb969efa8c495b3e3c34cf010
#
_entry.id   747679dbb969efa8c495b3e3c34cf010
#
_cell.length_a   1.000
_cell.length_b   1.000
_cell.length_c   1.000
_cell.angle_alpha   90.00
_cell.angle_beta   90.00
_cell.angle_gamma   90.00
#
_symmetry.space_group_name_H-M   'P 1'
#
loop_
_entity.id
_entity.type
_entity.pdbx_description
1 polymer ?
#
loop_
_entity_poly.entity_id
_entity_poly.type
_entity_poly.pdbx_seq_one_letter_code
_entity_poly.pdbx_strand_id
1 'polypeptide(L)'
;MTHDDQLLMVLANARVIFFDFDGPVCDVFAGLPAPQVAKQLSALLASHAPAAAKAHETDDPIEVVRIAYEASPELGQEVEQALTAAEVEAVAAAGPPTPGAVEALQAANSSGKAVAIVSNNSAECVQHFIEAHGLGDYIVKVIGRPAGQPHLMKPNPFPLITAAELMHTDVTNCTLIGDSLTDIQAAHAAGATVIGYANKPRKAELFVEAQADAITDDMQTIAHALTVA
;
A
#
# COMPACT_ATOMS: atom_id res chain seq x y z
N MET A 1 16.04 24.06 -2.63
CA MET A 1 14.78 23.50 -3.15
C MET A 1 13.87 23.26 -1.96
N THR A 2 12.67 23.79 -1.96
CA THR A 2 11.70 23.56 -0.87
C THR A 2 11.11 22.16 -1.00
N HIS A 3 10.46 21.67 0.06
CA HIS A 3 9.73 20.39 -0.01
C HIS A 3 8.66 20.40 -1.12
N ASP A 4 7.97 21.54 -1.27
CA ASP A 4 6.95 21.70 -2.32
C ASP A 4 7.56 21.67 -3.73
N ASP A 5 8.76 22.26 -3.94
CA ASP A 5 9.46 22.20 -5.22
C ASP A 5 9.83 20.76 -5.59
N GLN A 6 10.24 19.93 -4.61
CA GLN A 6 10.58 18.52 -4.83
C GLN A 6 9.33 17.72 -5.21
N LEU A 7 8.23 17.93 -4.49
CA LEU A 7 6.95 17.27 -4.75
C LEU A 7 6.45 17.57 -6.16
N LEU A 8 6.44 18.85 -6.55
CA LEU A 8 6.06 19.30 -7.89
C LEU A 8 6.91 18.64 -8.98
N MET A 9 8.25 18.62 -8.78
CA MET A 9 9.16 18.04 -9.75
C MET A 9 8.96 16.54 -9.93
N VAL A 10 8.74 15.80 -8.85
CA VAL A 10 8.48 14.35 -8.88
C VAL A 10 7.16 14.08 -9.63
N LEU A 11 6.09 14.80 -9.29
CA LEU A 11 4.79 14.61 -9.90
C LEU A 11 4.74 15.06 -11.37
N ALA A 12 5.42 16.14 -11.74
CA ALA A 12 5.47 16.62 -13.13
C ALA A 12 6.07 15.57 -14.10
N ASN A 13 7.05 14.79 -13.64
CA ASN A 13 7.73 13.77 -14.44
C ASN A 13 6.94 12.44 -14.53
N ALA A 14 5.99 12.22 -13.64
CA ALA A 14 5.21 10.99 -13.60
C ALA A 14 4.15 10.95 -14.71
N ARG A 15 4.01 9.80 -15.38
CA ARG A 15 2.88 9.47 -16.28
C ARG A 15 1.80 8.67 -15.56
N VAL A 16 2.21 7.86 -14.61
CA VAL A 16 1.34 7.01 -13.80
C VAL A 16 1.63 7.25 -12.32
N ILE A 17 0.60 7.42 -11.53
CA ILE A 17 0.70 7.52 -10.08
C ILE A 17 0.22 6.20 -9.46
N PHE A 18 1.09 5.57 -8.71
CA PHE A 18 0.73 4.45 -7.83
C PHE A 18 0.41 4.98 -6.45
N PHE A 19 -0.68 4.53 -5.88
CA PHE A 19 -0.99 4.76 -4.47
C PHE A 19 -0.86 3.45 -3.72
N ASP A 20 -0.14 3.42 -2.60
CA ASP A 20 -0.44 2.40 -1.62
C ASP A 20 -1.85 2.60 -1.08
N PHE A 21 -2.44 1.54 -0.56
CA PHE A 21 -3.82 1.57 -0.09
C PHE A 21 -3.91 1.96 1.38
N ASP A 22 -3.25 1.18 2.27
CA ASP A 22 -3.30 1.44 3.71
C ASP A 22 -2.44 2.67 4.06
N GLY A 23 -3.07 3.68 4.59
CA GLY A 23 -2.50 4.98 4.88
C GLY A 23 -2.88 6.03 3.83
N PRO A 24 -2.36 6.02 2.60
CA PRO A 24 -2.67 7.04 1.58
C PRO A 24 -4.13 7.11 1.15
N VAL A 25 -4.83 5.99 1.04
CA VAL A 25 -6.22 5.93 0.55
C VAL A 25 -7.20 5.60 1.66
N CYS A 26 -6.86 4.67 2.53
CA CYS A 26 -7.71 4.14 3.60
C CYS A 26 -6.86 3.88 4.84
N ASP A 27 -7.41 4.11 6.04
CA ASP A 27 -6.86 3.54 7.28
C ASP A 27 -7.56 2.19 7.51
N VAL A 28 -7.02 1.14 6.88
CA VAL A 28 -7.65 -0.19 6.76
C VAL A 28 -8.08 -0.74 8.11
N PHE A 29 -7.23 -0.57 9.11
CA PHE A 29 -7.42 -1.17 10.43
C PHE A 29 -7.97 -0.20 11.48
N ALA A 30 -8.56 0.93 11.08
CA ALA A 30 -9.13 1.92 12.01
C ALA A 30 -10.26 1.35 12.88
N GLY A 31 -11.13 0.51 12.29
CA GLY A 31 -12.26 -0.11 12.99
C GLY A 31 -11.97 -1.51 13.56
N LEU A 32 -10.95 -2.20 13.04
CA LEU A 32 -10.50 -3.53 13.47
C LEU A 32 -8.97 -3.53 13.58
N PRO A 33 -8.38 -3.28 14.77
CA PRO A 33 -6.95 -3.05 14.91
C PRO A 33 -6.08 -4.20 14.39
N ALA A 34 -5.03 -3.90 13.61
CA ALA A 34 -4.10 -4.87 13.04
C ALA A 34 -3.52 -5.87 14.08
N PRO A 35 -3.14 -5.47 15.31
CA PRO A 35 -2.71 -6.42 16.33
C PRO A 35 -3.77 -7.44 16.73
N GLN A 36 -5.06 -7.07 16.67
CA GLN A 36 -6.15 -8.00 16.95
C GLN A 36 -6.27 -9.05 15.84
N VAL A 37 -6.17 -8.62 14.58
CA VAL A 37 -6.14 -9.51 13.41
C VAL A 37 -4.92 -10.43 13.47
N ALA A 38 -3.73 -9.89 13.72
CA ALA A 38 -2.50 -10.68 13.87
C ALA A 38 -2.64 -11.75 14.96
N LYS A 39 -3.27 -11.43 16.09
CA LYS A 39 -3.54 -12.38 17.17
C LYS A 39 -4.49 -13.51 16.74
N GLN A 40 -5.53 -13.20 15.98
CA GLN A 40 -6.47 -14.20 15.45
C GLN A 40 -5.76 -15.15 14.46
N LEU A 41 -4.97 -14.60 13.55
CA LEU A 41 -4.17 -15.39 12.60
C LEU A 41 -3.10 -16.23 13.31
N SER A 42 -2.43 -15.68 14.33
CA SER A 42 -1.46 -16.42 15.14
C SER A 42 -2.09 -17.57 15.90
N ALA A 43 -3.34 -17.44 16.34
CA ALA A 43 -4.07 -18.55 16.96
C ALA A 43 -4.37 -19.67 15.94
N LEU A 44 -4.72 -19.31 14.70
CA LEU A 44 -4.89 -20.25 13.60
C LEU A 44 -3.55 -20.95 13.28
N LEU A 45 -2.48 -20.20 13.13
CA LEU A 45 -1.12 -20.73 12.93
C LEU A 45 -0.73 -21.69 14.07
N ALA A 46 -0.99 -21.33 15.34
CA ALA A 46 -0.63 -22.12 16.51
C ALA A 46 -1.38 -23.47 16.57
N SER A 47 -2.58 -23.56 16.01
CA SER A 47 -3.35 -24.80 15.99
C SER A 47 -2.73 -25.89 15.09
N HIS A 48 -1.93 -25.49 14.11
CA HIS A 48 -1.26 -26.40 13.15
C HIS A 48 0.26 -26.41 13.29
N ALA A 49 0.87 -25.27 13.65
CA ALA A 49 2.32 -25.11 13.78
C ALA A 49 2.69 -24.33 15.06
N PRO A 50 2.48 -24.90 16.27
CA PRO A 50 2.66 -24.18 17.54
C PRO A 50 4.09 -23.71 17.78
N ALA A 51 5.09 -24.41 17.23
CA ALA A 51 6.50 -24.00 17.35
C ALA A 51 6.78 -22.72 16.55
N ALA A 52 6.26 -22.64 15.33
CA ALA A 52 6.39 -21.46 14.47
C ALA A 52 5.68 -20.24 15.09
N ALA A 53 4.45 -20.40 15.54
CA ALA A 53 3.68 -19.35 16.19
C ALA A 53 4.38 -18.78 17.44
N LYS A 54 5.00 -19.65 18.25
CA LYS A 54 5.73 -19.23 19.45
C LYS A 54 7.07 -18.56 19.16
N ALA A 55 7.74 -18.96 18.08
CA ALA A 55 9.05 -18.42 17.71
C ALA A 55 8.96 -16.99 17.14
N HIS A 56 7.79 -16.60 16.61
CA HIS A 56 7.59 -15.37 15.86
C HIS A 56 6.32 -14.62 16.32
N GLU A 57 6.34 -14.10 17.56
CA GLU A 57 5.26 -13.23 18.04
C GLU A 57 5.32 -11.88 17.28
N THR A 58 4.23 -11.51 16.62
CA THR A 58 4.12 -10.27 15.84
C THR A 58 2.72 -9.66 15.94
N ASP A 59 2.67 -8.33 15.87
CA ASP A 59 1.43 -7.55 15.77
C ASP A 59 1.07 -7.20 14.31
N ASP A 60 1.88 -7.66 13.34
CA ASP A 60 1.68 -7.45 11.91
C ASP A 60 0.99 -8.68 11.28
N PRO A 61 -0.27 -8.55 10.78
CA PRO A 61 -0.99 -9.63 10.15
C PRO A 61 -0.28 -10.20 8.90
N ILE A 62 0.42 -9.36 8.14
CA ILE A 62 1.16 -9.77 6.93
C ILE A 62 2.35 -10.65 7.31
N GLU A 63 3.01 -10.34 8.41
CA GLU A 63 4.12 -11.16 8.91
C GLU A 63 3.63 -12.55 9.35
N VAL A 64 2.44 -12.66 9.95
CA VAL A 64 1.85 -13.96 10.29
C VAL A 64 1.65 -14.83 9.03
N VAL A 65 1.22 -14.22 7.91
CA VAL A 65 1.09 -14.93 6.62
C VAL A 65 2.45 -15.43 6.15
N ARG A 66 3.52 -14.63 6.24
CA ARG A 66 4.88 -15.05 5.85
C ARG A 66 5.33 -16.25 6.65
N ILE A 67 5.19 -16.19 7.97
CA ILE A 67 5.52 -17.29 8.90
C ILE A 67 4.72 -18.55 8.56
N ALA A 68 3.45 -18.42 8.21
CA ALA A 68 2.60 -19.55 7.85
C ALA A 68 3.07 -20.22 6.56
N TYR A 69 3.48 -19.46 5.53
CA TYR A 69 4.05 -20.00 4.30
C TYR A 69 5.41 -20.67 4.50
N GLU A 70 6.22 -20.16 5.43
CA GLU A 70 7.49 -20.81 5.82
C GLU A 70 7.25 -22.15 6.50
N ALA A 71 6.14 -22.30 7.25
CA ALA A 71 5.78 -23.56 7.88
C ALA A 71 5.25 -24.60 6.87
N SER A 72 4.28 -24.24 6.04
CA SER A 72 3.86 -25.01 4.85
C SER A 72 3.03 -24.14 3.89
N PRO A 73 3.05 -24.46 2.58
CA PRO A 73 2.21 -23.76 1.60
C PRO A 73 0.71 -23.83 1.90
N GLU A 74 0.22 -24.98 2.38
CA GLU A 74 -1.19 -25.21 2.69
C GLU A 74 -1.64 -24.32 3.85
N LEU A 75 -0.84 -24.26 4.94
CA LEU A 75 -1.11 -23.40 6.08
C LEU A 75 -1.00 -21.93 5.72
N GLY A 76 -0.02 -21.58 4.86
CA GLY A 76 0.12 -20.25 4.30
C GLY A 76 -1.15 -19.79 3.57
N GLN A 77 -1.72 -20.64 2.72
CA GLN A 77 -2.97 -20.35 2.01
C GLN A 77 -4.16 -20.17 2.96
N GLU A 78 -4.27 -21.01 3.98
CA GLU A 78 -5.35 -20.93 4.97
C GLU A 78 -5.28 -19.60 5.76
N VAL A 79 -4.08 -19.24 6.25
CA VAL A 79 -3.85 -17.99 6.99
C VAL A 79 -4.04 -16.77 6.08
N GLU A 80 -3.60 -16.84 4.82
CA GLU A 80 -3.79 -15.76 3.83
C GLU A 80 -5.28 -15.54 3.52
N GLN A 81 -6.06 -16.60 3.37
CA GLN A 81 -7.52 -16.51 3.19
C GLN A 81 -8.20 -15.88 4.41
N ALA A 82 -7.78 -16.28 5.62
CA ALA A 82 -8.29 -15.68 6.86
C ALA A 82 -7.92 -14.19 6.97
N LEU A 83 -6.70 -13.80 6.56
CA LEU A 83 -6.31 -12.39 6.50
C LEU A 83 -7.17 -11.63 5.49
N THR A 84 -7.38 -12.16 4.28
CA THR A 84 -8.22 -11.51 3.26
C THR A 84 -9.63 -11.24 3.79
N ALA A 85 -10.24 -12.22 4.47
CA ALA A 85 -11.55 -12.05 5.08
C ALA A 85 -11.55 -10.96 6.17
N ALA A 86 -10.51 -10.93 7.02
CA ALA A 86 -10.36 -9.92 8.06
C ALA A 86 -10.11 -8.52 7.49
N GLU A 87 -9.36 -8.39 6.40
CA GLU A 87 -9.15 -7.13 5.68
C GLU A 87 -10.46 -6.57 5.09
N VAL A 88 -11.29 -7.43 4.49
CA VAL A 88 -12.62 -7.04 3.97
C VAL A 88 -13.55 -6.57 5.10
N GLU A 89 -13.55 -7.28 6.23
CA GLU A 89 -14.28 -6.85 7.43
C GLU A 89 -13.75 -5.51 7.97
N ALA A 90 -12.42 -5.35 8.02
CA ALA A 90 -11.77 -4.14 8.51
C ALA A 90 -12.14 -2.92 7.67
N VAL A 91 -12.07 -2.99 6.33
CA VAL A 91 -12.41 -1.85 5.46
C VAL A 91 -13.89 -1.49 5.50
N ALA A 92 -14.78 -2.44 5.75
CA ALA A 92 -16.21 -2.15 5.96
C ALA A 92 -16.46 -1.30 7.22
N ALA A 93 -15.52 -1.34 8.19
CA ALA A 93 -15.57 -0.59 9.43
C ALA A 93 -14.56 0.59 9.48
N ALA A 94 -13.73 0.78 8.45
CA ALA A 94 -12.62 1.74 8.46
C ALA A 94 -13.06 3.22 8.39
N GLY A 95 -14.28 3.49 7.94
CA GLY A 95 -14.77 4.86 7.75
C GLY A 95 -14.45 5.44 6.38
N PRO A 96 -14.43 6.78 6.24
CA PRO A 96 -14.21 7.45 4.96
C PRO A 96 -12.75 7.32 4.48
N PRO A 97 -12.49 7.60 3.18
CA PRO A 97 -11.13 7.73 2.66
C PRO A 97 -10.27 8.70 3.48
N THR A 98 -8.97 8.47 3.46
CA THR A 98 -7.98 9.37 4.07
C THR A 98 -8.22 10.81 3.60
N PRO A 99 -8.23 11.82 4.50
CA PRO A 99 -8.44 13.21 4.11
C PRO A 99 -7.48 13.63 2.99
N GLY A 100 -8.01 14.21 1.91
CA GLY A 100 -7.24 14.63 0.74
C GLY A 100 -7.00 13.51 -0.30
N ALA A 101 -7.28 12.23 0.02
CA ALA A 101 -7.05 11.12 -0.90
C ALA A 101 -7.95 11.19 -2.14
N VAL A 102 -9.22 11.48 -1.97
CA VAL A 102 -10.18 11.59 -3.09
C VAL A 102 -9.76 12.73 -4.02
N GLU A 103 -9.40 13.88 -3.46
CA GLU A 103 -8.91 15.04 -4.19
C GLU A 103 -7.62 14.73 -4.94
N ALA A 104 -6.71 13.96 -4.34
CA ALA A 104 -5.46 13.55 -5.00
C ALA A 104 -5.72 12.59 -6.18
N LEU A 105 -6.63 11.63 -6.03
CA LEU A 105 -7.07 10.73 -7.12
C LEU A 105 -7.71 11.52 -8.26
N GLN A 106 -8.61 12.46 -7.95
CA GLN A 106 -9.26 13.34 -8.91
C GLN A 106 -8.26 14.24 -9.65
N ALA A 107 -7.33 14.85 -8.92
CA ALA A 107 -6.31 15.72 -9.48
C ALA A 107 -5.36 14.94 -10.40
N ALA A 108 -4.94 13.73 -10.05
CA ALA A 108 -4.14 12.87 -10.92
C ALA A 108 -4.87 12.60 -12.24
N ASN A 109 -6.13 12.22 -12.18
CA ASN A 109 -6.95 11.94 -13.35
C ASN A 109 -7.13 13.20 -14.22
N SER A 110 -7.45 14.35 -13.59
CA SER A 110 -7.67 15.63 -14.28
C SER A 110 -6.41 16.16 -14.95
N SER A 111 -5.23 15.85 -14.41
CA SER A 111 -3.92 16.19 -15.04
C SER A 111 -3.47 15.17 -16.09
N GLY A 112 -4.32 14.21 -16.47
CA GLY A 112 -4.05 13.22 -17.50
C GLY A 112 -3.12 12.08 -17.06
N LYS A 113 -2.89 11.93 -15.76
CA LYS A 113 -2.08 10.84 -15.19
C LYS A 113 -3.00 9.67 -14.84
N ALA A 114 -2.62 8.46 -15.29
CA ALA A 114 -3.34 7.26 -14.92
C ALA A 114 -3.00 6.85 -13.48
N VAL A 115 -3.96 6.24 -12.78
CA VAL A 115 -3.81 5.84 -11.38
C VAL A 115 -3.93 4.33 -11.22
N ALA A 116 -3.06 3.73 -10.43
CA ALA A 116 -3.22 2.37 -9.93
C ALA A 116 -3.02 2.30 -8.41
N ILE A 117 -3.72 1.37 -7.77
CA ILE A 117 -3.44 1.00 -6.37
C ILE A 117 -2.44 -0.16 -6.37
N VAL A 118 -1.39 -0.05 -5.57
CA VAL A 118 -0.35 -1.09 -5.42
C VAL A 118 -0.12 -1.37 -3.94
N SER A 119 -0.71 -2.43 -3.42
CA SER A 119 -0.79 -2.70 -1.98
C SER A 119 -0.36 -4.13 -1.58
N ASN A 120 0.09 -4.28 -0.33
CA ASN A 120 0.25 -5.57 0.31
C ASN A 120 -1.08 -6.11 0.91
N ASN A 121 -2.15 -5.31 0.94
CA ASN A 121 -3.48 -5.83 1.23
C ASN A 121 -4.01 -6.65 0.04
N SER A 122 -5.00 -7.50 0.30
CA SER A 122 -5.66 -8.27 -0.76
C SER A 122 -6.36 -7.37 -1.77
N ALA A 123 -6.36 -7.77 -3.04
CA ALA A 123 -7.08 -7.02 -4.07
C ALA A 123 -8.60 -6.96 -3.77
N GLU A 124 -9.15 -7.98 -3.12
CA GLU A 124 -10.55 -8.04 -2.69
C GLU A 124 -10.88 -6.95 -1.66
N CYS A 125 -10.01 -6.77 -0.66
CA CYS A 125 -10.12 -5.69 0.33
C CYS A 125 -10.13 -4.31 -0.35
N VAL A 126 -9.15 -4.05 -1.22
CA VAL A 126 -9.04 -2.79 -1.96
C VAL A 126 -10.27 -2.53 -2.81
N GLN A 127 -10.73 -3.54 -3.56
CA GLN A 127 -11.89 -3.43 -4.43
C GLN A 127 -13.17 -3.13 -3.64
N HIS A 128 -13.36 -3.81 -2.49
CA HIS A 128 -14.50 -3.57 -1.62
C HIS A 128 -14.59 -2.11 -1.16
N PHE A 129 -13.44 -1.53 -0.76
CA PHE A 129 -13.39 -0.12 -0.36
C PHE A 129 -13.64 0.84 -1.52
N ILE A 130 -13.03 0.58 -2.70
CA ILE A 130 -13.23 1.38 -3.91
C ILE A 130 -14.72 1.44 -4.28
N GLU A 131 -15.42 0.30 -4.26
CA GLU A 131 -16.85 0.22 -4.57
C GLU A 131 -17.70 0.95 -3.54
N ALA A 132 -17.43 0.74 -2.25
CA ALA A 132 -18.17 1.36 -1.15
C ALA A 132 -18.08 2.90 -1.18
N HIS A 133 -16.97 3.45 -1.65
CA HIS A 133 -16.72 4.91 -1.68
C HIS A 133 -16.81 5.53 -3.08
N GLY A 134 -17.19 4.77 -4.12
CA GLY A 134 -17.37 5.29 -5.48
C GLY A 134 -16.09 5.81 -6.13
N LEU A 135 -14.93 5.19 -5.84
CA LEU A 135 -13.61 5.62 -6.32
C LEU A 135 -13.22 4.99 -7.67
N GLY A 136 -14.04 4.08 -8.20
CA GLY A 136 -13.71 3.29 -9.39
C GLY A 136 -13.39 4.11 -10.64
N ASP A 137 -14.01 5.26 -10.81
CA ASP A 137 -13.78 6.13 -11.98
C ASP A 137 -12.38 6.74 -12.02
N TYR A 138 -11.68 6.78 -10.91
CA TYR A 138 -10.33 7.37 -10.80
C TYR A 138 -9.21 6.34 -10.90
N ILE A 139 -9.50 5.04 -10.74
CA ILE A 139 -8.50 3.97 -10.57
C ILE A 139 -8.58 3.01 -11.75
N VAL A 140 -7.50 2.95 -12.56
CA VAL A 140 -7.43 2.10 -13.75
C VAL A 140 -7.11 0.64 -13.39
N LYS A 141 -6.27 0.42 -12.38
CA LYS A 141 -5.82 -0.92 -11.95
C LYS A 141 -5.68 -1.02 -10.42
N VAL A 142 -5.92 -2.22 -9.93
CA VAL A 142 -5.62 -2.63 -8.55
C VAL A 142 -4.66 -3.80 -8.59
N ILE A 143 -3.52 -3.65 -7.93
CA ILE A 143 -2.51 -4.69 -7.70
C ILE A 143 -2.45 -4.91 -6.19
N GLY A 144 -3.10 -5.96 -5.75
CA GLY A 144 -3.07 -6.38 -4.33
C GLY A 144 -1.93 -7.37 -4.06
N ARG A 145 -1.95 -7.93 -2.86
CA ARG A 145 -1.02 -8.97 -2.41
C ARG A 145 -0.94 -10.11 -3.43
N PRO A 146 0.27 -10.51 -3.88
CA PRO A 146 0.45 -11.66 -4.77
C PRO A 146 0.04 -12.95 -4.04
N ALA A 147 -1.09 -13.54 -4.43
CA ALA A 147 -1.65 -14.72 -3.78
C ALA A 147 -0.67 -15.91 -3.83
N GLY A 148 -0.45 -16.55 -2.70
CA GLY A 148 0.47 -17.70 -2.60
C GLY A 148 1.95 -17.35 -2.69
N GLN A 149 2.32 -16.08 -2.81
CA GLN A 149 3.70 -15.63 -3.04
C GLN A 149 4.09 -14.45 -2.15
N PRO A 150 4.12 -14.63 -0.81
CA PRO A 150 4.38 -13.54 0.13
C PRO A 150 5.76 -12.89 -0.05
N HIS A 151 6.71 -13.60 -0.65
CA HIS A 151 8.04 -13.07 -0.97
C HIS A 151 8.05 -12.03 -2.10
N LEU A 152 6.97 -11.92 -2.87
CA LEU A 152 6.79 -10.93 -3.93
C LEU A 152 6.05 -9.65 -3.44
N MET A 153 5.60 -9.60 -2.19
CA MET A 153 5.06 -8.38 -1.60
C MET A 153 6.13 -7.30 -1.45
N LYS A 154 5.73 -6.01 -1.40
CA LYS A 154 6.64 -4.93 -1.02
C LYS A 154 7.36 -5.28 0.29
N PRO A 155 8.70 -5.14 0.40
CA PRO A 155 9.58 -4.29 -0.41
C PRO A 155 10.09 -4.89 -1.74
N ASN A 156 9.59 -6.05 -2.18
CA ASN A 156 9.92 -6.57 -3.50
C ASN A 156 9.37 -5.62 -4.58
N PRO A 157 10.13 -5.31 -5.65
CA PRO A 157 9.68 -4.44 -6.73
C PRO A 157 8.57 -5.05 -7.60
N PHE A 158 8.31 -6.34 -7.49
CA PHE A 158 7.39 -7.08 -8.34
C PHE A 158 6.00 -6.42 -8.51
N PRO A 159 5.31 -5.96 -7.44
CA PRO A 159 3.99 -5.35 -7.61
C PRO A 159 4.02 -4.07 -8.45
N LEU A 160 5.07 -3.24 -8.31
CA LEU A 160 5.21 -2.00 -9.08
C LEU A 160 5.54 -2.29 -10.54
N ILE A 161 6.44 -3.23 -10.82
CA ILE A 161 6.78 -3.67 -12.18
C ILE A 161 5.54 -4.23 -12.86
N THR A 162 4.79 -5.11 -12.18
CA THR A 162 3.54 -5.67 -12.68
C THR A 162 2.51 -4.58 -12.98
N ALA A 163 2.36 -3.60 -12.09
CA ALA A 163 1.48 -2.46 -12.31
C ALA A 163 1.86 -1.67 -13.56
N ALA A 164 3.15 -1.35 -13.73
CA ALA A 164 3.65 -0.60 -14.89
C ALA A 164 3.43 -1.37 -16.20
N GLU A 165 3.69 -2.68 -16.22
CA GLU A 165 3.43 -3.54 -17.37
C GLU A 165 1.94 -3.56 -17.76
N LEU A 166 1.03 -3.72 -16.80
CA LEU A 166 -0.41 -3.71 -17.02
C LEU A 166 -0.95 -2.33 -17.43
N MET A 167 -0.23 -1.26 -17.09
CA MET A 167 -0.50 0.11 -17.50
C MET A 167 0.21 0.50 -18.81
N HIS A 168 0.92 -0.45 -19.44
CA HIS A 168 1.67 -0.25 -20.69
C HIS A 168 2.68 0.92 -20.63
N THR A 169 3.38 1.06 -19.52
CA THR A 169 4.38 2.10 -19.28
C THR A 169 5.68 1.52 -18.70
N ASP A 170 6.77 2.28 -18.84
CA ASP A 170 8.01 2.00 -18.13
C ASP A 170 7.84 2.41 -16.66
N VAL A 171 8.30 1.57 -15.74
CA VAL A 171 8.19 1.82 -14.29
C VAL A 171 8.95 3.09 -13.85
N THR A 172 9.97 3.50 -14.62
CA THR A 172 10.70 4.76 -14.40
C THR A 172 9.85 6.03 -14.67
N ASN A 173 8.71 5.89 -15.32
CA ASN A 173 7.72 6.95 -15.52
C ASN A 173 6.60 6.91 -14.46
N CYS A 174 6.77 6.10 -13.42
CA CYS A 174 5.79 5.93 -12.35
C CYS A 174 6.29 6.54 -11.05
N THR A 175 5.37 7.07 -10.26
CA THR A 175 5.62 7.56 -8.90
C THR A 175 4.73 6.82 -7.93
N LEU A 176 5.30 6.21 -6.89
CA LEU A 176 4.54 5.62 -5.78
C LEU A 176 4.33 6.65 -4.67
N ILE A 177 3.10 6.77 -4.18
CA ILE A 177 2.76 7.46 -2.94
C ILE A 177 2.51 6.39 -1.89
N GLY A 178 3.36 6.31 -0.87
CA GLY A 178 3.27 5.27 0.15
C GLY A 178 3.65 5.77 1.53
N ASP A 179 3.22 5.06 2.57
CA ASP A 179 3.37 5.47 3.96
C ASP A 179 4.33 4.59 4.79
N SER A 180 5.04 3.68 4.12
CA SER A 180 5.94 2.71 4.76
C SER A 180 7.35 2.70 4.14
N LEU A 181 8.32 2.19 4.90
CA LEU A 181 9.67 1.95 4.37
C LEU A 181 9.67 0.89 3.26
N THR A 182 8.73 -0.05 3.30
CA THR A 182 8.62 -1.08 2.27
C THR A 182 8.17 -0.49 0.93
N ASP A 183 7.41 0.61 0.92
CA ASP A 183 7.04 1.35 -0.28
C ASP A 183 8.27 2.02 -0.91
N ILE A 184 9.05 2.71 -0.10
CA ILE A 184 10.27 3.40 -0.56
C ILE A 184 11.25 2.39 -1.15
N GLN A 185 11.48 1.29 -0.44
CA GLN A 185 12.39 0.24 -0.88
C GLN A 185 11.91 -0.43 -2.18
N ALA A 186 10.61 -0.73 -2.29
CA ALA A 186 10.03 -1.33 -3.49
C ALA A 186 10.12 -0.38 -4.70
N ALA A 187 9.85 0.92 -4.52
CA ALA A 187 9.94 1.92 -5.58
C ALA A 187 11.38 2.06 -6.09
N HIS A 188 12.34 2.22 -5.19
CA HIS A 188 13.76 2.30 -5.56
C HIS A 188 14.25 1.03 -6.26
N ALA A 189 13.87 -0.15 -5.75
CA ALA A 189 14.25 -1.42 -6.37
C ALA A 189 13.63 -1.61 -7.76
N ALA A 190 12.46 -1.02 -8.01
CA ALA A 190 11.80 -1.01 -9.32
C ALA A 190 12.36 0.07 -10.27
N GLY A 191 13.02 1.09 -9.76
CA GLY A 191 13.44 2.28 -10.50
C GLY A 191 12.35 3.35 -10.65
N ALA A 192 11.26 3.25 -9.89
CA ALA A 192 10.23 4.27 -9.78
C ALA A 192 10.64 5.37 -8.79
N THR A 193 10.06 6.57 -8.93
CA THR A 193 10.16 7.60 -7.90
C THR A 193 9.16 7.34 -6.77
N VAL A 194 9.41 7.90 -5.58
CA VAL A 194 8.54 7.69 -4.41
C VAL A 194 8.32 8.97 -3.63
N ILE A 195 7.05 9.20 -3.26
CA ILE A 195 6.63 10.22 -2.32
C ILE A 195 6.26 9.53 -1.01
N GLY A 196 7.00 9.81 0.06
CA GLY A 196 6.71 9.31 1.39
C GLY A 196 5.58 10.09 2.04
N TYR A 197 4.46 9.43 2.34
CA TYR A 197 3.35 9.99 3.09
C TYR A 197 3.57 9.81 4.59
N ALA A 198 4.07 10.85 5.25
CA ALA A 198 4.46 10.83 6.65
C ALA A 198 3.26 11.07 7.59
N ASN A 199 2.22 10.24 7.51
CA ASN A 199 0.96 10.33 8.25
C ASN A 199 1.07 10.08 9.77
N LYS A 200 2.25 9.73 10.28
CA LYS A 200 2.50 9.48 11.71
C LYS A 200 3.80 10.17 12.16
N PRO A 201 3.91 10.56 13.43
CA PRO A 201 5.15 11.14 13.97
C PRO A 201 6.36 10.29 13.66
N ARG A 202 7.51 10.92 13.39
CA ARG A 202 8.81 10.31 13.08
C ARG A 202 8.93 9.63 11.70
N LYS A 203 7.84 9.43 10.95
CA LYS A 203 7.93 8.86 9.59
C LYS A 203 8.74 9.75 8.66
N ALA A 204 8.60 11.08 8.75
CA ALA A 204 9.35 12.00 7.92
C ALA A 204 10.87 11.81 8.06
N GLU A 205 11.36 11.66 9.28
CA GLU A 205 12.79 11.40 9.55
C GLU A 205 13.25 10.08 8.92
N LEU A 206 12.47 9.01 9.10
CA LEU A 206 12.74 7.69 8.51
C LEU A 206 12.74 7.73 6.98
N PHE A 207 11.85 8.52 6.37
CA PHE A 207 11.75 8.64 4.92
C PHE A 207 12.88 9.48 4.32
N VAL A 208 13.39 10.47 5.07
CA VAL A 208 14.64 11.18 4.71
C VAL A 208 15.82 10.22 4.73
N GLU A 209 15.96 9.41 5.78
CA GLU A 209 17.02 8.40 5.88
C GLU A 209 16.92 7.34 4.78
N ALA A 210 15.70 6.95 4.41
CA ALA A 210 15.42 6.02 3.31
C ALA A 210 15.50 6.68 1.92
N GLN A 211 15.81 7.97 1.84
CA GLN A 211 16.00 8.73 0.60
C GLN A 211 14.74 8.79 -0.29
N ALA A 212 13.55 8.95 0.30
CA ALA A 212 12.36 9.25 -0.49
C ALA A 212 12.57 10.51 -1.35
N ASP A 213 12.09 10.49 -2.61
CA ASP A 213 12.31 11.59 -3.57
C ASP A 213 11.57 12.88 -3.17
N ALA A 214 10.43 12.73 -2.49
CA ALA A 214 9.72 13.82 -1.82
C ALA A 214 8.98 13.27 -0.58
N ILE A 215 8.62 14.15 0.36
CA ILE A 215 7.92 13.77 1.59
C ILE A 215 6.81 14.80 1.85
N THR A 216 5.65 14.32 2.25
CA THR A 216 4.54 15.16 2.75
C THR A 216 3.80 14.43 3.85
N ASP A 217 3.15 15.18 4.74
CA ASP A 217 2.25 14.66 5.77
C ASP A 217 0.77 14.90 5.46
N ASP A 218 0.48 15.49 4.28
CA ASP A 218 -0.87 15.86 3.88
C ASP A 218 -1.17 15.46 2.42
N MET A 219 -2.19 14.62 2.21
CA MET A 219 -2.66 14.22 0.87
C MET A 219 -3.26 15.39 0.10
N GLN A 220 -3.75 16.43 0.77
CA GLN A 220 -4.24 17.64 0.11
C GLN A 220 -3.11 18.40 -0.59
N THR A 221 -1.90 18.37 -0.03
CA THR A 221 -0.70 18.92 -0.66
C THR A 221 -0.37 18.17 -1.96
N ILE A 222 -0.53 16.84 -1.98
CA ILE A 222 -0.38 16.04 -3.20
C ILE A 222 -1.44 16.43 -4.23
N ALA A 223 -2.71 16.55 -3.82
CA ALA A 223 -3.80 16.98 -4.69
C ALA A 223 -3.51 18.33 -5.35
N HIS A 224 -3.06 19.31 -4.56
CA HIS A 224 -2.68 20.62 -5.07
C HIS A 224 -1.51 20.55 -6.06
N ALA A 225 -0.45 19.83 -5.70
CA ALA A 225 0.71 19.67 -6.57
C ALA A 225 0.36 19.00 -7.91
N LEU A 226 -0.54 18.02 -7.93
CA LEU A 226 -1.03 17.39 -9.15
C LEU A 226 -1.84 18.32 -10.07
N THR A 227 -2.49 19.35 -9.52
CA THR A 227 -3.24 20.32 -10.34
C THR A 227 -2.35 21.34 -11.04
N VAL A 228 -1.10 21.54 -10.58
CA VAL A 228 -0.16 22.52 -11.11
C VAL A 228 1.06 21.89 -11.81
N ALA A 229 1.24 20.57 -11.66
CA ALA A 229 2.28 19.77 -12.30
C ALA A 229 1.87 19.35 -13.72
#